data_3f49fd0efb97cd2b8d3075e189761533
#
_entry.id   3f49fd0efb97cd2b8d3075e189761533
#
_cell.length_a   1.000
_cell.length_b   1.000
_cell.length_c   1.000
_cell.angle_alpha   90.00
_cell.angle_beta   90.00
_cell.angle_gamma   90.00
#
_symmetry.space_group_name_H-M   'P 1'
#
loop_
_entity.id
_entity.type
_entity.pdbx_description
1 polymer ?
#
loop_
_entity_poly.entity_id
_entity_poly.type
_entity_poly.pdbx_seq_one_letter_code
_entity_poly.pdbx_strand_id
1 'polypeptide(L)'
;MRSQSYIFRLFPYLLFPLLFTTFSRADPLAESITRGVDFLITHQNSNGSWGGPTLTKGLNIYAPLPGAHHAFRAGASSLALCGLIDAADPRAEAKTAITAAAVWTAAELPKLRRADTTTTYNVWGHAYGLRAITRLHQLEKDPAKKAEWARLAQEQISLVDRYEDINGGWGYLDVFDEIATQKPSGMPTAFTTATLLLAMDQARATMGVTLNQKILNRSIASINAQRTPDFSYTYSFAHRMRPRLDINRPAGSLARSQSCNAALRTFGEKAITDAVLTEWADRFLAREGFLSNVRKRPIPHEGQFKIAGYFYYYGIYYFTESVRLLPEETHAAYATKLAKILMERQEKDGSWWDYPLYNYHQSYGTGYALMALAWCREAIAKP
;
A
#
# COMPACT_ATOMS: atom_id res chain seq x y z
N MET A 1 97.22 20.90 5.56
CA MET A 1 96.03 20.74 4.71
C MET A 1 95.27 19.53 5.26
N ARG A 2 94.16 19.77 5.94
CA ARG A 2 93.33 18.71 6.58
C ARG A 2 92.11 18.43 5.68
N SER A 3 92.01 17.16 5.26
CA SER A 3 90.87 16.62 4.54
C SER A 3 89.72 16.35 5.51
N GLN A 4 88.55 16.93 5.29
CA GLN A 4 87.34 16.60 6.01
C GLN A 4 86.50 15.61 5.18
N SER A 5 86.30 14.42 5.75
CA SER A 5 85.42 13.38 5.21
C SER A 5 83.99 13.62 5.69
N TYR A 6 83.01 13.81 4.75
CA TYR A 6 81.61 13.87 5.06
C TYR A 6 81.00 12.47 5.06
N ILE A 7 80.47 12.05 6.20
CA ILE A 7 79.70 10.81 6.35
C ILE A 7 78.23 11.12 6.08
N PHE A 8 77.72 10.59 4.96
CA PHE A 8 76.27 10.59 4.68
C PHE A 8 75.59 9.53 5.52
N ARG A 9 74.72 9.94 6.46
CA ARG A 9 73.79 9.04 7.16
C ARG A 9 72.54 8.87 6.32
N LEU A 10 72.32 7.67 5.80
CA LEU A 10 71.07 7.18 5.20
C LEU A 10 70.03 6.96 6.30
N PHE A 11 68.98 7.75 6.30
CA PHE A 11 67.76 7.49 7.08
C PHE A 11 66.88 6.50 6.30
N PRO A 12 66.41 5.38 6.87
CA PRO A 12 65.48 4.49 6.25
C PRO A 12 64.07 5.13 6.30
N TYR A 13 63.48 5.46 5.16
CA TYR A 13 62.07 5.79 5.04
C TYR A 13 61.22 4.57 5.37
N LEU A 14 60.61 4.55 6.55
CA LEU A 14 59.53 3.63 6.90
C LEU A 14 58.27 4.03 6.09
N LEU A 15 58.01 3.28 5.03
CA LEU A 15 56.74 3.28 4.33
C LEU A 15 55.67 2.68 5.26
N PHE A 16 54.86 3.51 5.90
CA PHE A 16 53.60 3.10 6.52
C PHE A 16 52.60 2.79 5.41
N PRO A 17 52.05 1.56 5.31
CA PRO A 17 50.96 1.28 4.40
C PRO A 17 49.71 2.02 4.95
N LEU A 18 49.25 3.04 4.24
CA LEU A 18 47.92 3.61 4.44
C LEU A 18 46.90 2.51 4.12
N LEU A 19 46.40 1.86 5.16
CA LEU A 19 45.19 1.04 5.09
C LEU A 19 44.02 1.99 4.80
N PHE A 20 43.66 2.15 3.52
CA PHE A 20 42.38 2.69 3.10
C PHE A 20 41.30 1.69 3.53
N THR A 21 40.80 1.86 4.74
CA THR A 21 39.50 1.27 5.10
C THR A 21 38.46 1.95 4.21
N THR A 22 38.05 1.28 3.14
CA THR A 22 36.87 1.64 2.39
C THR A 22 35.69 1.50 3.34
N PHE A 23 35.30 2.59 3.97
CA PHE A 23 33.98 2.69 4.60
C PHE A 23 32.96 2.45 3.48
N SER A 24 32.41 1.25 3.42
CA SER A 24 31.24 0.97 2.60
C SER A 24 30.15 1.93 3.09
N ARG A 25 29.85 2.94 2.29
CA ARG A 25 28.75 3.86 2.58
C ARG A 25 27.49 3.00 2.63
N ALA A 26 26.85 2.96 3.79
CA ALA A 26 25.61 2.21 3.96
C ALA A 26 24.63 2.63 2.84
N ASP A 27 23.97 1.65 2.24
CA ASP A 27 22.95 1.90 1.20
C ASP A 27 21.79 2.67 1.83
N PRO A 28 21.53 3.94 1.43
CA PRO A 28 20.49 4.76 2.03
C PRO A 28 19.09 4.14 1.91
N LEU A 29 18.86 3.35 0.85
CA LEU A 29 17.59 2.65 0.65
C LEU A 29 17.44 1.52 1.67
N ALA A 30 18.48 0.72 1.88
CA ALA A 30 18.49 -0.35 2.88
C ALA A 30 18.34 0.22 4.31
N GLU A 31 19.01 1.33 4.62
CA GLU A 31 18.86 2.02 5.90
C GLU A 31 17.43 2.53 6.13
N SER A 32 16.82 3.13 5.12
CA SER A 32 15.44 3.62 5.19
C SER A 32 14.45 2.47 5.42
N ILE A 33 14.62 1.34 4.73
CA ILE A 33 13.82 0.13 4.96
C ILE A 33 13.99 -0.36 6.40
N THR A 34 15.22 -0.47 6.88
CA THR A 34 15.52 -0.94 8.25
C THR A 34 14.82 -0.08 9.30
N ARG A 35 14.89 1.25 9.19
CA ARG A 35 14.21 2.17 10.11
C ARG A 35 12.70 2.00 10.10
N GLY A 36 12.10 1.75 8.92
CA GLY A 36 10.67 1.47 8.81
C GLY A 36 10.27 0.14 9.46
N VAL A 37 11.10 -0.89 9.32
CA VAL A 37 10.92 -2.18 9.99
C VAL A 37 11.02 -2.01 11.51
N ASP A 38 12.02 -1.28 12.01
CA ASP A 38 12.20 -1.00 13.44
C ASP A 38 10.99 -0.28 14.02
N PHE A 39 10.45 0.70 13.29
CA PHE A 39 9.22 1.37 13.69
C PHE A 39 8.07 0.37 13.86
N LEU A 40 7.83 -0.49 12.89
CA LEU A 40 6.73 -1.46 12.97
C LEU A 40 6.92 -2.47 14.10
N ILE A 41 8.13 -2.98 14.29
CA ILE A 41 8.44 -3.92 15.40
C ILE A 41 8.15 -3.25 16.76
N THR A 42 8.65 -2.03 16.95
CA THR A 42 8.54 -1.30 18.22
C THR A 42 7.09 -0.91 18.55
N HIS A 43 6.25 -0.67 17.54
CA HIS A 43 4.87 -0.21 17.71
C HIS A 43 3.83 -1.32 17.52
N GLN A 44 4.23 -2.59 17.47
CA GLN A 44 3.30 -3.69 17.46
C GLN A 44 2.61 -3.84 18.80
N ASN A 45 1.29 -3.98 18.81
CA ASN A 45 0.53 -4.27 20.01
C ASN A 45 0.86 -5.68 20.54
N SER A 46 0.70 -5.91 21.83
CA SER A 46 0.95 -7.21 22.47
C SER A 46 0.16 -8.37 21.87
N ASN A 47 -0.98 -8.08 21.21
CA ASN A 47 -1.79 -9.07 20.51
C ASN A 47 -1.38 -9.32 19.06
N GLY A 48 -0.30 -8.72 18.56
CA GLY A 48 0.20 -8.88 17.21
C GLY A 48 -0.38 -7.90 16.18
N SER A 49 -1.37 -7.06 16.54
CA SER A 49 -1.94 -6.05 15.63
C SER A 49 -1.15 -4.74 15.68
N TRP A 50 -1.58 -3.77 14.85
CA TRP A 50 -1.10 -2.39 14.92
C TRP A 50 -2.25 -1.40 15.06
N GLY A 51 -1.96 -0.31 15.76
CA GLY A 51 -2.86 0.81 15.93
C GLY A 51 -3.99 0.56 16.94
N GLY A 52 -4.77 1.59 17.15
CA GLY A 52 -5.87 1.58 18.12
C GLY A 52 -6.73 2.84 18.04
N PRO A 53 -7.81 2.92 18.82
CA PRO A 53 -8.78 4.03 18.79
C PRO A 53 -8.28 5.29 19.51
N THR A 54 -7.03 5.34 19.95
CA THR A 54 -6.46 6.50 20.62
C THR A 54 -6.16 7.62 19.60
N LEU A 55 -6.59 8.83 19.89
CA LEU A 55 -6.25 10.01 19.12
C LEU A 55 -4.79 10.39 19.38
N THR A 56 -3.95 10.38 18.34
CA THR A 56 -2.53 10.73 18.45
C THR A 56 -2.16 11.98 17.65
N LYS A 57 -3.01 12.40 16.72
CA LYS A 57 -2.81 13.57 15.84
C LYS A 57 -4.15 14.23 15.57
N GLY A 58 -4.31 15.48 15.94
CA GLY A 58 -5.38 16.36 15.53
C GLY A 58 -6.81 15.78 15.47
N LEU A 59 -7.64 16.39 14.64
CA LEU A 59 -9.04 16.02 14.45
C LEU A 59 -9.18 14.74 13.61
N ASN A 60 -10.00 13.79 14.09
CA ASN A 60 -10.40 12.60 13.33
C ASN A 60 -11.91 12.64 13.13
N ILE A 61 -12.35 12.71 11.90
CA ILE A 61 -13.78 12.80 11.56
C ILE A 61 -14.37 11.45 11.13
N TYR A 62 -13.53 10.44 10.97
CA TYR A 62 -13.95 9.09 10.62
C TYR A 62 -13.84 8.16 11.81
N ALA A 63 -14.71 7.23 11.90
CA ALA A 63 -14.77 6.18 12.91
C ALA A 63 -15.39 6.58 14.27
N PRO A 64 -16.53 7.25 14.27
CA PRO A 64 -17.32 7.35 15.49
C PRO A 64 -17.98 6.01 15.87
N LEU A 65 -18.03 5.04 14.94
CA LEU A 65 -18.76 3.80 15.07
C LEU A 65 -17.84 2.63 15.49
N PRO A 66 -18.28 1.76 16.41
CA PRO A 66 -17.45 0.66 16.91
C PRO A 66 -16.87 -0.25 15.83
N GLY A 67 -17.65 -0.61 14.81
CA GLY A 67 -17.23 -1.48 13.72
C GLY A 67 -16.12 -0.89 12.83
N ALA A 68 -16.06 0.43 12.73
CA ALA A 68 -15.01 1.09 11.96
C ALA A 68 -13.62 0.91 12.58
N HIS A 69 -13.50 0.88 13.90
CA HIS A 69 -12.22 0.62 14.58
C HIS A 69 -11.69 -0.78 14.32
N HIS A 70 -12.57 -1.78 14.23
CA HIS A 70 -12.17 -3.14 13.86
C HIS A 70 -11.67 -3.18 12.40
N ALA A 71 -12.39 -2.55 11.48
CA ALA A 71 -12.01 -2.45 10.07
C ALA A 71 -10.67 -1.72 9.88
N PHE A 72 -10.46 -0.60 10.55
CA PHE A 72 -9.19 0.14 10.49
C PHE A 72 -8.03 -0.66 11.06
N ARG A 73 -8.24 -1.35 12.19
CA ARG A 73 -7.20 -2.22 12.76
C ARG A 73 -6.85 -3.37 11.83
N ALA A 74 -7.86 -4.01 11.23
CA ALA A 74 -7.64 -5.08 10.26
C ALA A 74 -6.87 -4.59 9.03
N GLY A 75 -7.27 -3.46 8.46
CA GLY A 75 -6.58 -2.87 7.31
C GLY A 75 -5.16 -2.42 7.62
N ALA A 76 -4.97 -1.67 8.71
CA ALA A 76 -3.66 -1.15 9.12
C ALA A 76 -2.68 -2.27 9.50
N SER A 77 -3.15 -3.28 10.26
CA SER A 77 -2.33 -4.43 10.64
C SER A 77 -1.94 -5.28 9.43
N SER A 78 -2.87 -5.47 8.49
CA SER A 78 -2.57 -6.20 7.25
C SER A 78 -1.54 -5.47 6.39
N LEU A 79 -1.63 -4.15 6.27
CA LEU A 79 -0.64 -3.34 5.54
C LEU A 79 0.73 -3.37 6.22
N ALA A 80 0.78 -3.21 7.55
CA ALA A 80 2.02 -3.33 8.32
C ALA A 80 2.68 -4.70 8.15
N LEU A 81 1.89 -5.77 8.24
CA LEU A 81 2.34 -7.14 8.00
C LEU A 81 2.88 -7.34 6.59
N CYS A 82 2.18 -6.86 5.56
CA CYS A 82 2.67 -6.89 4.18
C CYS A 82 4.02 -6.15 4.05
N GLY A 83 4.14 -4.97 4.63
CA GLY A 83 5.37 -4.19 4.62
C GLY A 83 6.54 -4.92 5.29
N LEU A 84 6.33 -5.56 6.45
CA LEU A 84 7.35 -6.37 7.13
C LEU A 84 7.79 -7.57 6.29
N ILE A 85 6.83 -8.26 5.67
CA ILE A 85 7.15 -9.42 4.82
C ILE A 85 7.95 -9.00 3.59
N ASP A 86 7.50 -7.96 2.88
CA ASP A 86 8.15 -7.49 1.65
C ASP A 86 9.54 -6.86 1.93
N ALA A 87 9.74 -6.26 3.12
CA ALA A 87 11.04 -5.76 3.55
C ALA A 87 12.09 -6.88 3.64
N ALA A 88 11.66 -8.13 3.89
CA ALA A 88 12.50 -9.31 3.98
C ALA A 88 13.65 -9.17 4.99
N ASP A 89 13.38 -8.54 6.14
CA ASP A 89 14.38 -8.35 7.20
C ASP A 89 14.73 -9.70 7.84
N PRO A 90 16.02 -10.09 7.88
CA PRO A 90 16.43 -11.41 8.36
C PRO A 90 16.39 -11.55 9.90
N ARG A 91 16.26 -10.46 10.63
CA ARG A 91 16.36 -10.43 12.10
C ARG A 91 15.25 -11.25 12.77
N ALA A 92 15.56 -11.80 13.93
CA ALA A 92 14.62 -12.62 14.72
C ALA A 92 13.38 -11.81 15.17
N GLU A 93 13.56 -10.55 15.53
CA GLU A 93 12.51 -9.64 15.96
C GLU A 93 11.47 -9.43 14.86
N ALA A 94 11.91 -9.25 13.59
CA ALA A 94 11.01 -9.11 12.46
C ALA A 94 10.19 -10.39 12.23
N LYS A 95 10.84 -11.56 12.33
CA LYS A 95 10.15 -12.87 12.21
C LYS A 95 9.14 -13.08 13.34
N THR A 96 9.46 -12.67 14.57
CA THR A 96 8.57 -12.75 15.72
C THR A 96 7.35 -11.84 15.50
N ALA A 97 7.56 -10.60 15.03
CA ALA A 97 6.48 -9.67 14.73
C ALA A 97 5.56 -10.19 13.61
N ILE A 98 6.11 -10.76 12.55
CA ILE A 98 5.34 -11.40 11.46
C ILE A 98 4.50 -12.57 12.01
N THR A 99 5.09 -13.41 12.86
CA THR A 99 4.39 -14.57 13.46
C THR A 99 3.22 -14.13 14.33
N ALA A 100 3.42 -13.14 15.21
CA ALA A 100 2.36 -12.60 16.06
C ALA A 100 1.22 -11.98 15.21
N ALA A 101 1.57 -11.25 14.16
CA ALA A 101 0.60 -10.67 13.24
C ALA A 101 -0.16 -11.73 12.44
N ALA A 102 0.48 -12.82 12.05
CA ALA A 102 -0.18 -13.94 11.36
C ALA A 102 -1.26 -14.58 12.24
N VAL A 103 -0.96 -14.82 13.53
CA VAL A 103 -1.92 -15.35 14.50
C VAL A 103 -3.11 -14.41 14.65
N TRP A 104 -2.84 -13.10 14.81
CA TRP A 104 -3.90 -12.10 14.91
C TRP A 104 -4.75 -12.04 13.65
N THR A 105 -4.13 -12.06 12.48
CA THR A 105 -4.81 -12.02 11.17
C THR A 105 -5.77 -13.20 11.01
N ALA A 106 -5.31 -14.42 11.32
CA ALA A 106 -6.14 -15.63 11.25
C ALA A 106 -7.36 -15.55 12.19
N ALA A 107 -7.19 -14.99 13.39
CA ALA A 107 -8.24 -14.88 14.39
C ALA A 107 -9.26 -13.76 14.12
N GLU A 108 -8.83 -12.65 13.51
CA GLU A 108 -9.63 -11.42 13.46
C GLU A 108 -10.27 -11.13 12.10
N LEU A 109 -9.64 -11.56 10.97
CA LEU A 109 -10.24 -11.34 9.65
C LEU A 109 -11.60 -12.01 9.46
N PRO A 110 -11.87 -13.23 9.96
CA PRO A 110 -13.20 -13.84 9.87
C PRO A 110 -14.31 -13.08 10.58
N LYS A 111 -13.95 -12.19 11.51
CA LYS A 111 -14.90 -11.37 12.27
C LYS A 111 -15.30 -10.07 11.55
N LEU A 112 -14.73 -9.78 10.39
CA LEU A 112 -15.11 -8.63 9.59
C LEU A 112 -16.56 -8.78 9.13
N ARG A 113 -17.35 -7.77 9.43
CA ARG A 113 -18.76 -7.72 9.06
C ARG A 113 -18.95 -6.97 7.75
N ARG A 114 -20.11 -7.14 7.14
CA ARG A 114 -20.59 -6.28 6.06
C ARG A 114 -20.53 -4.81 6.48
N ALA A 115 -20.18 -3.90 5.57
CA ALA A 115 -20.37 -2.48 5.78
C ALA A 115 -21.86 -2.17 5.84
N ASP A 116 -22.28 -1.40 6.83
CA ASP A 116 -23.63 -0.88 7.03
C ASP A 116 -23.53 0.50 7.73
N THR A 117 -24.66 1.10 8.08
CA THR A 117 -24.69 2.39 8.76
C THR A 117 -24.01 2.41 10.12
N THR A 118 -23.80 1.24 10.72
CA THR A 118 -23.14 1.06 12.03
C THR A 118 -21.74 0.46 11.93
N THR A 119 -21.37 -0.08 10.77
CA THR A 119 -20.11 -0.78 10.54
C THR A 119 -19.57 -0.40 9.15
N THR A 120 -18.59 0.49 9.12
CA THR A 120 -18.07 1.08 7.88
C THR A 120 -16.61 0.71 7.64
N TYR A 121 -16.11 0.93 6.42
CA TYR A 121 -14.73 0.71 6.01
C TYR A 121 -14.25 -0.76 5.97
N ASN A 122 -15.11 -1.74 6.12
CA ASN A 122 -14.73 -3.15 6.16
C ASN A 122 -14.04 -3.64 4.89
N VAL A 123 -14.35 -3.01 3.74
CA VAL A 123 -13.70 -3.31 2.46
C VAL A 123 -12.17 -3.24 2.54
N TRP A 124 -11.64 -2.31 3.33
CA TRP A 124 -10.18 -2.18 3.52
C TRP A 124 -9.59 -3.36 4.30
N GLY A 125 -10.30 -3.83 5.33
CA GLY A 125 -9.91 -5.02 6.08
C GLY A 125 -9.88 -6.27 5.20
N HIS A 126 -10.89 -6.48 4.37
CA HIS A 126 -10.94 -7.59 3.41
C HIS A 126 -9.84 -7.50 2.35
N ALA A 127 -9.68 -6.35 1.71
CA ALA A 127 -8.72 -6.17 0.63
C ALA A 127 -7.26 -6.36 1.09
N TYR A 128 -6.88 -5.68 2.16
CA TYR A 128 -5.50 -5.80 2.69
C TYR A 128 -5.29 -7.09 3.47
N GLY A 129 -6.35 -7.63 4.07
CA GLY A 129 -6.35 -8.97 4.66
C GLY A 129 -6.02 -10.05 3.63
N LEU A 130 -6.65 -10.03 2.46
CA LEU A 130 -6.33 -10.94 1.35
C LEU A 130 -4.87 -10.82 0.91
N ARG A 131 -4.35 -9.58 0.82
CA ARG A 131 -2.94 -9.35 0.47
C ARG A 131 -1.99 -9.91 1.54
N ALA A 132 -2.32 -9.77 2.81
CA ALA A 132 -1.53 -10.33 3.91
C ALA A 132 -1.57 -11.86 3.91
N ILE A 133 -2.75 -12.46 3.78
CA ILE A 133 -2.92 -13.92 3.67
C ILE A 133 -2.11 -14.49 2.50
N THR A 134 -2.15 -13.82 1.34
CA THR A 134 -1.39 -14.23 0.15
C THR A 134 0.12 -14.29 0.44
N ARG A 135 0.68 -13.29 1.11
CA ARG A 135 2.09 -13.26 1.50
C ARG A 135 2.43 -14.31 2.56
N LEU A 136 1.56 -14.50 3.54
CA LEU A 136 1.73 -15.55 4.55
C LEU A 136 1.75 -16.94 3.91
N HIS A 137 0.84 -17.20 2.96
CA HIS A 137 0.84 -18.43 2.18
C HIS A 137 2.16 -18.62 1.40
N GLN A 138 2.72 -17.57 0.81
CA GLN A 138 4.00 -17.64 0.09
C GLN A 138 5.19 -17.95 1.01
N LEU A 139 5.19 -17.40 2.23
CA LEU A 139 6.23 -17.66 3.22
C LEU A 139 6.13 -19.06 3.85
N GLU A 140 4.93 -19.60 3.93
CA GLU A 140 4.68 -20.87 4.61
C GLU A 140 5.29 -22.05 3.81
N LYS A 141 5.86 -23.00 4.52
CA LYS A 141 6.44 -24.22 3.93
C LYS A 141 5.59 -25.45 4.18
N ASP A 142 4.83 -25.46 5.28
CA ASP A 142 3.94 -26.56 5.64
C ASP A 142 2.70 -26.57 4.73
N PRO A 143 2.47 -27.66 3.96
CA PRO A 143 1.31 -27.75 3.07
C PRO A 143 -0.04 -27.64 3.79
N ALA A 144 -0.16 -28.15 5.02
CA ALA A 144 -1.39 -28.06 5.80
C ALA A 144 -1.71 -26.61 6.16
N LYS A 145 -0.73 -25.86 6.63
CA LYS A 145 -0.88 -24.43 6.91
C LYS A 145 -1.11 -23.58 5.65
N LYS A 146 -0.49 -23.95 4.52
CA LYS A 146 -0.83 -23.34 3.23
C LYS A 146 -2.30 -23.53 2.88
N ALA A 147 -2.82 -24.72 3.06
CA ALA A 147 -4.23 -25.00 2.82
C ALA A 147 -5.15 -24.19 3.74
N GLU A 148 -4.75 -23.98 5.01
CA GLU A 148 -5.49 -23.10 5.94
C GLU A 148 -5.54 -21.66 5.46
N TRP A 149 -4.41 -21.10 4.99
CA TRP A 149 -4.38 -19.75 4.41
C TRP A 149 -5.25 -19.63 3.17
N ALA A 150 -5.21 -20.63 2.28
CA ALA A 150 -6.05 -20.67 1.09
C ALA A 150 -7.55 -20.74 1.45
N ARG A 151 -7.92 -21.57 2.45
CA ARG A 151 -9.28 -21.64 2.97
C ARG A 151 -9.75 -20.29 3.54
N LEU A 152 -8.91 -19.63 4.35
CA LEU A 152 -9.22 -18.31 4.92
C LEU A 152 -9.39 -17.27 3.80
N ALA A 153 -8.55 -17.29 2.77
CA ALA A 153 -8.68 -16.40 1.62
C ALA A 153 -10.01 -16.62 0.88
N GLN A 154 -10.40 -17.89 0.66
CA GLN A 154 -11.68 -18.23 0.01
C GLN A 154 -12.88 -17.78 0.86
N GLU A 155 -12.79 -17.87 2.19
CA GLU A 155 -13.82 -17.35 3.10
C GLU A 155 -13.95 -15.83 2.99
N GLN A 156 -12.83 -15.09 2.96
CA GLN A 156 -12.85 -13.64 2.75
C GLN A 156 -13.48 -13.26 1.42
N ILE A 157 -13.15 -13.98 0.34
CA ILE A 157 -13.76 -13.77 -0.99
C ILE A 157 -15.27 -14.03 -0.93
N SER A 158 -15.69 -15.11 -0.29
CA SER A 158 -17.12 -15.44 -0.14
C SER A 158 -17.89 -14.38 0.66
N LEU A 159 -17.25 -13.74 1.65
CA LEU A 159 -17.84 -12.63 2.39
C LEU A 159 -18.00 -11.39 1.49
N VAL A 160 -16.96 -10.97 0.78
CA VAL A 160 -17.05 -9.79 -0.09
C VAL A 160 -17.99 -9.99 -1.27
N ASP A 161 -18.11 -11.21 -1.79
CA ASP A 161 -19.10 -11.55 -2.82
C ASP A 161 -20.54 -11.26 -2.35
N ARG A 162 -20.82 -11.54 -1.08
CA ARG A 162 -22.13 -11.24 -0.45
C ARG A 162 -22.34 -9.76 -0.22
N TYR A 163 -21.25 -8.97 -0.09
CA TYR A 163 -21.27 -7.54 0.21
C TYR A 163 -21.11 -6.66 -1.02
N GLU A 164 -21.14 -7.25 -2.22
CA GLU A 164 -21.11 -6.49 -3.47
C GLU A 164 -22.31 -5.53 -3.55
N ASP A 165 -22.04 -4.28 -3.95
CA ASP A 165 -23.08 -3.29 -4.20
C ASP A 165 -24.00 -3.69 -5.37
N ILE A 166 -25.26 -3.30 -5.33
CA ILE A 166 -26.23 -3.58 -6.40
C ILE A 166 -25.78 -3.05 -7.77
N ASN A 167 -24.95 -2.00 -7.80
CA ASN A 167 -24.36 -1.40 -9.01
C ASN A 167 -23.05 -2.07 -9.43
N GLY A 168 -22.64 -3.15 -8.76
CA GLY A 168 -21.35 -3.81 -8.94
C GLY A 168 -20.21 -3.13 -8.20
N GLY A 169 -19.24 -3.94 -7.73
CA GLY A 169 -18.11 -3.45 -6.96
C GLY A 169 -18.44 -3.17 -5.49
N TRP A 170 -17.57 -2.43 -4.82
CA TRP A 170 -17.63 -2.22 -3.37
C TRP A 170 -17.35 -0.76 -3.00
N GLY A 171 -18.04 -0.28 -1.98
CA GLY A 171 -17.77 0.98 -1.29
C GLY A 171 -17.30 0.72 0.15
N TYR A 172 -16.90 1.77 0.83
CA TYR A 172 -16.55 1.73 2.24
C TYR A 172 -17.64 2.28 3.17
N LEU A 173 -18.71 2.82 2.59
CA LEU A 173 -19.91 3.27 3.29
C LEU A 173 -21.11 2.58 2.66
N ASP A 174 -22.02 2.14 3.49
CA ASP A 174 -23.35 1.72 3.09
C ASP A 174 -24.37 2.66 3.75
N VAL A 175 -24.55 3.81 3.14
CA VAL A 175 -25.41 4.87 3.67
C VAL A 175 -26.89 4.70 3.29
N PHE A 176 -27.17 3.79 2.36
CA PHE A 176 -28.51 3.49 1.88
C PHE A 176 -28.81 2.00 2.09
N ASP A 177 -28.59 1.50 3.30
CA ASP A 177 -28.89 0.12 3.65
C ASP A 177 -30.39 -0.12 3.60
N GLU A 178 -30.87 -0.46 2.41
CA GLU A 178 -32.27 -0.86 2.23
C GLU A 178 -32.40 -2.33 2.65
N ILE A 179 -33.02 -2.54 3.76
CA ILE A 179 -33.30 -3.87 4.34
C ILE A 179 -33.91 -4.82 3.31
N ALA A 180 -34.67 -4.30 2.35
CA ALA A 180 -35.34 -5.08 1.32
C ALA A 180 -34.40 -5.74 0.31
N THR A 181 -33.17 -5.20 0.05
CA THR A 181 -32.26 -5.73 -0.96
C THR A 181 -31.25 -6.73 -0.42
N GLN A 182 -31.00 -6.75 0.87
CA GLN A 182 -29.95 -7.52 1.53
C GLN A 182 -28.54 -7.30 0.93
N LYS A 183 -28.38 -6.27 0.09
CA LYS A 183 -27.12 -5.87 -0.52
C LYS A 183 -26.88 -4.39 -0.29
N PRO A 184 -25.61 -3.96 -0.18
CA PRO A 184 -25.29 -2.55 -0.16
C PRO A 184 -25.85 -1.85 -1.39
N SER A 185 -26.46 -0.70 -1.17
CA SER A 185 -27.00 0.15 -2.24
C SER A 185 -26.47 1.56 -2.05
N GLY A 186 -25.67 2.04 -2.97
CA GLY A 186 -25.38 3.41 -2.90
C GLY A 186 -24.10 3.90 -3.52
N MET A 187 -22.94 3.56 -2.99
CA MET A 187 -21.74 4.26 -3.41
C MET A 187 -20.54 3.33 -3.60
N PRO A 188 -20.56 2.37 -4.55
CA PRO A 188 -19.33 1.70 -4.89
C PRO A 188 -18.35 2.71 -5.46
N THR A 189 -17.11 2.69 -4.98
CA THR A 189 -16.07 3.58 -5.51
C THR A 189 -15.16 2.79 -6.43
N ALA A 190 -14.69 3.44 -7.50
CA ALA A 190 -13.80 2.78 -8.45
C ALA A 190 -12.53 2.25 -7.77
N PHE A 191 -11.95 3.05 -6.87
CA PHE A 191 -10.67 2.72 -6.23
C PHE A 191 -10.77 1.63 -5.14
N THR A 192 -11.85 1.55 -4.35
CA THR A 192 -12.04 0.44 -3.42
C THR A 192 -12.29 -0.86 -4.17
N THR A 193 -13.09 -0.79 -5.23
CA THR A 193 -13.34 -1.92 -6.13
C THR A 193 -12.05 -2.41 -6.76
N ALA A 194 -11.23 -1.51 -7.32
CA ALA A 194 -9.93 -1.85 -7.90
C ALA A 194 -8.96 -2.46 -6.87
N THR A 195 -8.91 -1.90 -5.66
CA THR A 195 -8.09 -2.42 -4.55
C THR A 195 -8.43 -3.88 -4.24
N LEU A 196 -9.72 -4.17 -4.12
CA LEU A 196 -10.18 -5.51 -3.79
C LEU A 196 -9.96 -6.48 -4.95
N LEU A 197 -10.26 -6.08 -6.19
CA LEU A 197 -10.01 -6.89 -7.38
C LEU A 197 -8.54 -7.29 -7.52
N LEU A 198 -7.60 -6.36 -7.32
CA LEU A 198 -6.17 -6.66 -7.35
C LEU A 198 -5.75 -7.63 -6.24
N ALA A 199 -6.34 -7.51 -5.04
CA ALA A 199 -6.09 -8.44 -3.95
C ALA A 199 -6.66 -9.84 -4.25
N MET A 200 -7.85 -9.93 -4.82
CA MET A 200 -8.48 -11.18 -5.24
C MET A 200 -7.70 -11.87 -6.36
N ASP A 201 -7.19 -11.11 -7.34
CA ASP A 201 -6.37 -11.67 -8.41
C ASP A 201 -5.05 -12.25 -7.89
N GLN A 202 -4.35 -11.54 -6.99
CA GLN A 202 -3.16 -12.07 -6.34
C GLN A 202 -3.44 -13.35 -5.55
N ALA A 203 -4.54 -13.38 -4.80
CA ALA A 203 -4.97 -14.57 -4.07
C ALA A 203 -5.26 -15.75 -5.03
N ARG A 204 -5.98 -15.49 -6.13
CA ARG A 204 -6.26 -16.48 -7.17
C ARG A 204 -4.97 -17.03 -7.79
N ALA A 205 -4.07 -16.15 -8.20
CA ALA A 205 -2.82 -16.54 -8.85
C ALA A 205 -1.89 -17.34 -7.91
N THR A 206 -1.91 -17.04 -6.59
CA THR A 206 -1.00 -17.65 -5.60
C THR A 206 -1.58 -18.93 -4.97
N MET A 207 -2.87 -18.94 -4.67
CA MET A 207 -3.52 -19.98 -3.86
C MET A 207 -4.57 -20.78 -4.61
N GLY A 208 -4.88 -20.43 -5.87
CA GLY A 208 -5.89 -21.12 -6.67
C GLY A 208 -7.32 -20.92 -6.18
N VAL A 209 -7.60 -19.89 -5.38
CA VAL A 209 -8.95 -19.58 -4.92
C VAL A 209 -9.89 -19.25 -6.08
N THR A 210 -11.17 -19.55 -5.91
CA THR A 210 -12.18 -19.35 -6.95
C THR A 210 -12.81 -17.97 -6.83
N LEU A 211 -12.89 -17.24 -7.94
CA LEU A 211 -13.60 -15.99 -8.06
C LEU A 211 -14.95 -16.18 -8.74
N ASN A 212 -15.97 -15.50 -8.25
CA ASN A 212 -17.29 -15.50 -8.89
C ASN A 212 -17.25 -14.63 -10.15
N GLN A 213 -17.25 -15.26 -11.32
CA GLN A 213 -17.12 -14.57 -12.61
C GLN A 213 -18.20 -13.51 -12.85
N LYS A 214 -19.43 -13.75 -12.37
CA LYS A 214 -20.53 -12.79 -12.52
C LYS A 214 -20.27 -11.51 -11.73
N ILE A 215 -19.80 -11.65 -10.49
CA ILE A 215 -19.44 -10.52 -9.61
C ILE A 215 -18.23 -9.79 -10.17
N LEU A 216 -17.22 -10.53 -10.62
CA LEU A 216 -16.02 -9.97 -11.25
C LEU A 216 -16.39 -9.10 -12.47
N ASN A 217 -17.21 -9.62 -13.38
CA ASN A 217 -17.65 -8.88 -14.57
C ASN A 217 -18.41 -7.60 -14.20
N ARG A 218 -19.30 -7.66 -13.21
CA ARG A 218 -20.06 -6.48 -12.74
C ARG A 218 -19.15 -5.46 -12.08
N SER A 219 -18.16 -5.90 -11.32
CA SER A 219 -17.20 -5.01 -10.65
C SER A 219 -16.29 -4.29 -11.66
N ILE A 220 -15.82 -4.99 -12.70
CA ILE A 220 -15.08 -4.39 -13.82
C ILE A 220 -15.97 -3.38 -14.56
N ALA A 221 -17.22 -3.73 -14.84
CA ALA A 221 -18.17 -2.82 -15.49
C ALA A 221 -18.43 -1.57 -14.62
N SER A 222 -18.50 -1.71 -13.30
CA SER A 222 -18.67 -0.59 -12.37
C SER A 222 -17.46 0.37 -12.38
N ILE A 223 -16.22 -0.14 -12.43
CA ILE A 223 -15.03 0.71 -12.59
C ILE A 223 -15.06 1.42 -13.95
N ASN A 224 -15.36 0.70 -15.04
CA ASN A 224 -15.43 1.27 -16.38
C ASN A 224 -16.51 2.37 -16.49
N ALA A 225 -17.66 2.22 -15.83
CA ALA A 225 -18.70 3.23 -15.79
C ALA A 225 -18.27 4.53 -15.09
N GLN A 226 -17.23 4.47 -14.27
CA GLN A 226 -16.66 5.61 -13.55
C GLN A 226 -15.45 6.22 -14.26
N ARG A 227 -14.97 5.60 -15.36
CA ARG A 227 -13.83 6.06 -16.14
C ARG A 227 -14.21 7.27 -16.99
N THR A 228 -13.35 8.26 -17.02
CA THR A 228 -13.41 9.43 -17.91
C THR A 228 -12.54 9.21 -19.15
N PRO A 229 -12.70 10.01 -20.23
CA PRO A 229 -11.97 9.81 -21.47
C PRO A 229 -10.44 9.87 -21.35
N ASP A 230 -9.91 10.56 -20.32
CA ASP A 230 -8.47 10.65 -20.05
C ASP A 230 -7.97 9.60 -19.06
N PHE A 231 -8.74 8.54 -18.80
CA PHE A 231 -8.42 7.45 -17.87
C PHE A 231 -8.25 7.89 -16.40
N SER A 232 -8.84 9.02 -16.01
CA SER A 232 -9.16 9.31 -14.63
C SER A 232 -10.51 8.66 -14.24
N TYR A 233 -10.84 8.70 -12.94
CA TYR A 233 -12.04 8.05 -12.44
C TYR A 233 -12.81 8.96 -11.51
N THR A 234 -14.12 8.97 -11.64
CA THR A 234 -14.98 9.65 -10.68
C THR A 234 -14.84 9.01 -9.29
N TYR A 235 -15.16 9.76 -8.25
CA TYR A 235 -14.97 9.31 -6.87
C TYR A 235 -15.79 8.07 -6.53
N SER A 236 -17.05 8.06 -6.96
CA SER A 236 -17.94 6.90 -6.80
C SER A 236 -18.88 6.79 -7.99
N PHE A 237 -19.63 5.71 -8.03
CA PHE A 237 -20.63 5.45 -9.06
C PHE A 237 -21.68 6.58 -9.16
N ALA A 238 -22.11 7.15 -8.05
CA ALA A 238 -23.02 8.31 -8.03
C ALA A 238 -22.36 9.58 -8.60
N HIS A 239 -21.05 9.75 -8.41
CA HIS A 239 -20.32 10.92 -8.90
C HIS A 239 -20.16 10.95 -10.43
N ARG A 240 -20.41 9.85 -11.14
CA ARG A 240 -20.36 9.80 -12.61
C ARG A 240 -21.32 10.80 -13.28
N MET A 241 -22.39 11.16 -12.59
CA MET A 241 -23.35 12.16 -13.06
C MET A 241 -22.84 13.61 -12.95
N ARG A 242 -21.71 13.81 -12.27
CA ARG A 242 -21.08 15.12 -12.05
C ARG A 242 -19.57 15.08 -12.33
N PRO A 243 -19.12 14.71 -13.54
CA PRO A 243 -17.69 14.49 -13.84
C PRO A 243 -16.84 15.76 -13.71
N ARG A 244 -17.46 16.94 -13.72
CA ARG A 244 -16.75 18.23 -13.60
C ARG A 244 -16.44 18.64 -12.15
N LEU A 245 -16.94 17.93 -11.14
CA LEU A 245 -16.55 18.20 -9.75
C LEU A 245 -15.03 18.07 -9.59
N ASP A 246 -14.44 18.92 -8.76
CA ASP A 246 -12.98 18.97 -8.58
C ASP A 246 -12.39 17.60 -8.18
N ILE A 247 -13.06 16.86 -7.30
CA ILE A 247 -12.66 15.51 -6.89
C ILE A 247 -12.59 14.52 -8.08
N ASN A 248 -13.35 14.75 -9.14
CA ASN A 248 -13.42 13.88 -10.32
C ASN A 248 -12.45 14.28 -11.42
N ARG A 249 -11.86 15.48 -11.35
CA ARG A 249 -10.87 15.93 -12.33
C ARG A 249 -9.59 15.08 -12.24
N PRO A 250 -8.76 15.04 -13.31
CA PRO A 250 -7.52 14.27 -13.31
C PRO A 250 -6.65 14.50 -12.09
N ALA A 251 -6.48 15.75 -11.66
CA ALA A 251 -5.71 16.09 -10.47
C ALA A 251 -6.35 15.57 -9.17
N GLY A 252 -7.68 15.61 -9.03
CA GLY A 252 -8.40 15.06 -7.88
C GLY A 252 -8.39 13.53 -7.84
N SER A 253 -8.24 12.89 -9.01
CA SER A 253 -8.22 11.43 -9.18
C SER A 253 -6.80 10.83 -9.26
N LEU A 254 -5.74 11.63 -9.15
CA LEU A 254 -4.37 11.23 -9.47
C LEU A 254 -3.91 9.93 -8.78
N ALA A 255 -4.16 9.81 -7.49
CA ALA A 255 -3.82 8.60 -6.72
C ALA A 255 -4.75 7.42 -7.06
N ARG A 256 -6.06 7.68 -7.16
CA ARG A 256 -7.06 6.65 -7.41
C ARG A 256 -6.96 6.04 -8.80
N SER A 257 -6.55 6.83 -9.79
CA SER A 257 -6.38 6.36 -11.16
C SER A 257 -5.28 5.31 -11.29
N GLN A 258 -4.28 5.30 -10.41
CA GLN A 258 -3.25 4.26 -10.40
C GLN A 258 -3.87 2.88 -10.16
N SER A 259 -4.64 2.73 -9.09
CA SER A 259 -5.28 1.44 -8.75
C SER A 259 -6.30 1.01 -9.80
N CYS A 260 -7.10 1.94 -10.31
CA CYS A 260 -8.15 1.63 -11.28
C CYS A 260 -7.57 1.16 -12.62
N ASN A 261 -6.55 1.87 -13.15
CA ASN A 261 -5.87 1.47 -14.37
C ASN A 261 -5.14 0.14 -14.19
N ALA A 262 -4.45 -0.06 -13.05
CA ALA A 262 -3.81 -1.33 -12.75
C ALA A 262 -4.82 -2.50 -12.72
N ALA A 263 -5.94 -2.33 -12.02
CA ALA A 263 -6.96 -3.37 -11.95
C ALA A 263 -7.58 -3.69 -13.32
N LEU A 264 -7.99 -2.68 -14.08
CA LEU A 264 -8.56 -2.90 -15.41
C LEU A 264 -7.56 -3.57 -16.36
N ARG A 265 -6.28 -3.18 -16.34
CA ARG A 265 -5.23 -3.82 -17.13
C ARG A 265 -5.04 -5.29 -16.73
N THR A 266 -5.00 -5.58 -15.42
CA THR A 266 -4.87 -6.95 -14.88
C THR A 266 -6.00 -7.86 -15.37
N PHE A 267 -7.21 -7.33 -15.44
CA PHE A 267 -8.38 -8.07 -15.93
C PHE A 267 -8.64 -7.95 -17.44
N GLY A 268 -7.67 -7.50 -18.21
CA GLY A 268 -7.67 -7.59 -19.68
C GLY A 268 -8.45 -6.48 -20.39
N GLU A 269 -8.71 -5.34 -19.74
CA GLU A 269 -9.32 -4.17 -20.40
C GLU A 269 -8.35 -3.60 -21.44
N LYS A 270 -8.68 -3.79 -22.71
CA LYS A 270 -7.82 -3.46 -23.84
C LYS A 270 -7.54 -1.96 -23.98
N ALA A 271 -8.43 -1.11 -23.48
CA ALA A 271 -8.26 0.34 -23.53
C ALA A 271 -7.13 0.81 -22.59
N ILE A 272 -6.74 0.02 -21.58
CA ILE A 272 -5.64 0.34 -20.69
C ILE A 272 -4.34 -0.20 -21.29
N THR A 273 -3.75 0.58 -22.17
CA THR A 273 -2.48 0.26 -22.85
C THR A 273 -1.27 0.66 -22.00
N ASP A 274 -0.07 0.23 -22.41
CA ASP A 274 1.18 0.67 -21.79
C ASP A 274 1.33 2.19 -21.85
N ALA A 275 0.90 2.83 -22.94
CA ALA A 275 0.90 4.29 -23.06
C ALA A 275 0.04 4.97 -22.00
N VAL A 276 -1.15 4.42 -21.69
CA VAL A 276 -2.01 4.93 -20.63
C VAL A 276 -1.35 4.78 -19.26
N LEU A 277 -0.78 3.61 -18.95
CA LEU A 277 -0.09 3.37 -17.68
C LEU A 277 1.13 4.30 -17.54
N THR A 278 1.94 4.46 -18.59
CA THR A 278 3.09 5.36 -18.61
C THR A 278 2.66 6.81 -18.38
N GLU A 279 1.65 7.28 -19.10
CA GLU A 279 1.14 8.65 -18.94
C GLU A 279 0.68 8.91 -17.49
N TRP A 280 -0.02 7.96 -16.87
CA TRP A 280 -0.50 8.12 -15.49
C TRP A 280 0.63 7.98 -14.45
N ALA A 281 1.64 7.16 -14.69
CA ALA A 281 2.84 7.09 -13.87
C ALA A 281 3.64 8.40 -13.94
N ASP A 282 3.85 8.94 -15.13
CA ASP A 282 4.55 10.23 -15.33
C ASP A 282 3.78 11.39 -14.69
N ARG A 283 2.46 11.44 -14.86
CA ARG A 283 1.59 12.43 -14.20
C ARG A 283 1.69 12.35 -12.67
N PHE A 284 1.76 11.13 -12.12
CA PHE A 284 1.87 10.93 -10.68
C PHE A 284 3.19 11.51 -10.16
N LEU A 285 4.32 11.15 -10.74
CA LEU A 285 5.63 11.66 -10.34
C LEU A 285 5.77 13.18 -10.53
N ALA A 286 5.27 13.71 -11.65
CA ALA A 286 5.33 15.15 -11.93
C ALA A 286 4.50 15.98 -10.95
N ARG A 287 3.49 15.39 -10.30
CA ARG A 287 2.57 16.07 -9.38
C ARG A 287 2.61 15.53 -7.96
N GLU A 288 3.63 14.76 -7.60
CA GLU A 288 3.83 14.25 -6.24
C GLU A 288 3.83 15.38 -5.21
N GLY A 289 4.57 16.45 -5.47
CA GLY A 289 4.61 17.60 -4.59
C GLY A 289 3.24 18.24 -4.35
N PHE A 290 2.36 18.23 -5.35
CA PHE A 290 0.99 18.69 -5.22
C PHE A 290 0.14 17.74 -4.33
N LEU A 291 0.27 16.42 -4.51
CA LEU A 291 -0.36 15.46 -3.62
C LEU A 291 0.17 15.58 -2.19
N SER A 292 1.45 15.84 -2.04
CA SER A 292 2.07 15.95 -0.71
C SER A 292 1.58 17.16 0.10
N ASN A 293 1.08 18.22 -0.54
CA ASN A 293 0.53 19.40 0.13
C ASN A 293 -0.73 19.10 0.97
N VAL A 294 -1.44 18.02 0.68
CA VAL A 294 -2.63 17.62 1.44
C VAL A 294 -2.32 16.61 2.54
N ARG A 295 -1.07 16.12 2.58
CA ARG A 295 -0.65 15.23 3.68
C ARG A 295 -0.82 15.92 5.04
N LYS A 296 -1.18 15.11 6.03
CA LYS A 296 -1.29 15.51 7.43
C LYS A 296 -2.40 16.52 7.72
N ARG A 297 -3.23 16.87 6.73
CA ARG A 297 -4.41 17.72 6.94
C ARG A 297 -5.52 16.90 7.58
N PRO A 298 -6.13 17.38 8.68
CA PRO A 298 -7.12 16.59 9.43
C PRO A 298 -8.48 16.49 8.75
N ILE A 299 -8.86 17.49 7.95
CA ILE A 299 -10.15 17.51 7.25
C ILE A 299 -9.95 16.93 5.85
N PRO A 300 -10.61 15.81 5.52
CA PRO A 300 -10.50 15.23 4.19
C PRO A 300 -11.22 16.09 3.16
N HIS A 301 -10.73 16.05 1.92
CA HIS A 301 -11.32 16.79 0.79
C HIS A 301 -11.36 18.31 0.95
N GLU A 302 -10.64 18.88 1.90
CA GLU A 302 -10.48 20.34 2.05
C GLU A 302 -9.42 20.90 1.10
N GLY A 303 -8.47 20.08 0.70
CA GLY A 303 -7.38 20.49 -0.17
C GLY A 303 -7.84 20.85 -1.58
N GLN A 304 -6.94 21.46 -2.35
CA GLN A 304 -7.18 21.78 -3.75
C GLN A 304 -7.59 20.51 -4.52
N PHE A 305 -8.54 20.63 -5.43
CA PHE A 305 -9.20 19.53 -6.14
C PHE A 305 -9.84 18.48 -5.22
N LYS A 306 -10.15 18.85 -3.97
CA LYS A 306 -10.81 17.95 -3.02
C LYS A 306 -10.05 16.64 -2.76
N ILE A 307 -8.71 16.70 -2.81
CA ILE A 307 -7.86 15.56 -2.48
C ILE A 307 -7.78 15.44 -0.95
N ALA A 308 -7.86 14.22 -0.45
CA ALA A 308 -7.64 13.92 0.96
C ALA A 308 -6.23 13.35 1.20
N GLY A 309 -5.67 13.63 2.38
CA GLY A 309 -4.31 13.20 2.74
C GLY A 309 -4.10 11.70 2.62
N TYR A 310 -5.10 10.89 3.01
CA TYR A 310 -5.02 9.42 2.99
C TYR A 310 -4.85 8.80 1.59
N PHE A 311 -4.93 9.58 0.53
CA PHE A 311 -4.62 9.10 -0.82
C PHE A 311 -3.12 9.14 -1.15
N TYR A 312 -2.27 9.72 -0.30
CA TYR A 312 -0.86 9.89 -0.65
C TYR A 312 -0.11 8.55 -0.71
N TYR A 313 -0.01 7.83 0.42
CA TYR A 313 0.68 6.51 0.41
C TYR A 313 -0.11 5.42 -0.29
N TYR A 314 -1.43 5.53 -0.31
CA TYR A 314 -2.26 4.73 -1.20
C TYR A 314 -1.82 4.90 -2.66
N GLY A 315 -1.71 6.13 -3.14
CA GLY A 315 -1.29 6.43 -4.52
C GLY A 315 0.12 5.95 -4.82
N ILE A 316 1.06 6.11 -3.88
CA ILE A 316 2.43 5.61 -4.00
C ILE A 316 2.45 4.08 -4.19
N TYR A 317 1.72 3.36 -3.37
CA TYR A 317 1.67 1.91 -3.47
C TYR A 317 1.06 1.46 -4.80
N TYR A 318 -0.10 2.02 -5.19
CA TYR A 318 -0.74 1.65 -6.45
C TYR A 318 0.00 2.16 -7.69
N PHE A 319 0.83 3.17 -7.55
CA PHE A 319 1.80 3.53 -8.59
C PHE A 319 2.77 2.35 -8.83
N THR A 320 3.30 1.71 -7.80
CA THR A 320 4.17 0.54 -7.99
C THR A 320 3.43 -0.62 -8.65
N GLU A 321 2.18 -0.89 -8.26
CA GLU A 321 1.33 -1.91 -8.88
C GLU A 321 1.06 -1.61 -10.37
N SER A 322 0.89 -0.34 -10.73
CA SER A 322 0.69 0.10 -12.10
C SER A 322 1.96 -0.03 -12.95
N VAL A 323 3.11 0.41 -12.41
CA VAL A 323 4.41 0.32 -13.12
C VAL A 323 4.85 -1.11 -13.32
N ARG A 324 4.57 -2.03 -12.39
CA ARG A 324 4.84 -3.48 -12.56
C ARG A 324 4.19 -4.10 -13.79
N LEU A 325 3.15 -3.47 -14.35
CA LEU A 325 2.45 -3.93 -15.56
C LEU A 325 3.08 -3.39 -16.85
N LEU A 326 4.05 -2.50 -16.74
CA LEU A 326 4.85 -1.97 -17.85
C LEU A 326 6.03 -2.90 -18.18
N PRO A 327 6.69 -2.73 -19.34
CA PRO A 327 7.91 -3.45 -19.66
C PRO A 327 9.00 -3.29 -18.60
N GLU A 328 9.68 -4.39 -18.25
CA GLU A 328 10.60 -4.48 -17.12
C GLU A 328 11.76 -3.47 -17.20
N GLU A 329 12.24 -3.17 -18.41
CA GLU A 329 13.28 -2.18 -18.67
C GLU A 329 12.93 -0.76 -18.19
N THR A 330 11.65 -0.47 -17.98
CA THR A 330 11.20 0.84 -17.48
C THR A 330 11.22 0.93 -15.95
N HIS A 331 11.22 -0.21 -15.26
CA HIS A 331 10.99 -0.29 -13.81
C HIS A 331 12.07 0.45 -13.01
N ALA A 332 13.36 0.27 -13.34
CA ALA A 332 14.47 0.87 -12.59
C ALA A 332 14.42 2.40 -12.57
N ALA A 333 14.03 3.03 -13.69
CA ALA A 333 13.91 4.48 -13.78
C ALA A 333 12.80 5.04 -12.87
N TYR A 334 11.64 4.39 -12.84
CA TYR A 334 10.53 4.75 -11.95
C TYR A 334 10.85 4.46 -10.49
N ALA A 335 11.45 3.30 -10.21
CA ALA A 335 11.85 2.88 -8.88
C ALA A 335 12.85 3.83 -8.23
N THR A 336 13.85 4.30 -8.98
CA THR A 336 14.85 5.26 -8.49
C THR A 336 14.21 6.58 -8.07
N LYS A 337 13.30 7.11 -8.87
CA LYS A 337 12.58 8.36 -8.54
C LYS A 337 11.69 8.17 -7.31
N LEU A 338 10.96 7.06 -7.24
CA LEU A 338 10.06 6.77 -6.13
C LEU A 338 10.82 6.53 -4.81
N ALA A 339 11.92 5.77 -4.85
CA ALA A 339 12.76 5.53 -3.68
C ALA A 339 13.27 6.84 -3.08
N LYS A 340 13.75 7.76 -3.92
CA LYS A 340 14.17 9.09 -3.48
C LYS A 340 13.04 9.83 -2.77
N ILE A 341 11.84 9.88 -3.36
CA ILE A 341 10.67 10.54 -2.74
C ILE A 341 10.36 9.91 -1.38
N LEU A 342 10.34 8.59 -1.27
CA LEU A 342 10.01 7.91 -0.02
C LEU A 342 11.06 8.14 1.06
N MET A 343 12.35 8.09 0.73
CA MET A 343 13.42 8.37 1.68
C MET A 343 13.36 9.81 2.21
N GLU A 344 13.06 10.79 1.34
CA GLU A 344 12.90 12.20 1.73
C GLU A 344 11.66 12.46 2.61
N ARG A 345 10.65 11.57 2.55
CA ARG A 345 9.39 11.68 3.30
C ARG A 345 9.36 10.85 4.59
N GLN A 346 10.42 10.09 4.87
CA GLN A 346 10.50 9.31 6.10
C GLN A 346 10.58 10.21 7.33
N GLU A 347 9.76 9.92 8.33
CA GLU A 347 9.79 10.64 9.60
C GLU A 347 11.04 10.29 10.41
N LYS A 348 11.35 11.11 11.42
CA LYS A 348 12.52 10.89 12.28
C LYS A 348 12.46 9.56 13.04
N ASP A 349 11.26 9.11 13.37
CA ASP A 349 11.02 7.82 14.05
C ASP A 349 11.03 6.60 13.11
N GLY A 350 11.33 6.80 11.82
CA GLY A 350 11.38 5.76 10.82
C GLY A 350 10.05 5.47 10.12
N SER A 351 8.96 6.06 10.58
CA SER A 351 7.63 5.85 10.00
C SER A 351 7.34 6.70 8.76
N TRP A 352 6.20 6.40 8.12
CA TRP A 352 5.54 7.25 7.12
C TRP A 352 4.07 7.40 7.48
N TRP A 353 3.51 8.59 7.26
CA TRP A 353 2.07 8.81 7.43
C TRP A 353 1.58 10.04 6.65
N ASP A 354 0.31 10.03 6.31
CA ASP A 354 -0.30 11.04 5.44
C ASP A 354 -1.60 11.66 5.99
N TYR A 355 -2.34 10.92 6.82
CA TYR A 355 -3.61 11.38 7.35
C TYR A 355 -3.76 11.03 8.84
N PRO A 356 -4.23 11.95 9.70
CA PRO A 356 -4.33 11.71 11.14
C PRO A 356 -5.53 10.81 11.48
N LEU A 357 -5.39 9.49 11.23
CA LEU A 357 -6.43 8.50 11.52
C LEU A 357 -6.13 7.77 12.83
N TYR A 358 -6.52 8.34 13.96
CA TYR A 358 -6.27 7.77 15.29
C TYR A 358 -4.81 7.30 15.45
N ASN A 359 -4.58 6.13 16.03
CA ASN A 359 -3.25 5.50 16.09
C ASN A 359 -3.01 4.49 14.94
N TYR A 360 -3.79 4.53 13.87
CA TYR A 360 -3.60 3.63 12.73
C TYR A 360 -2.67 4.21 11.66
N HIS A 361 -2.56 5.53 11.60
CA HIS A 361 -1.98 6.29 10.48
C HIS A 361 -0.51 5.94 10.19
N GLN A 362 0.34 5.84 11.20
CA GLN A 362 1.76 5.52 11.00
C GLN A 362 1.96 4.07 10.57
N SER A 363 1.16 3.15 11.11
CA SER A 363 1.29 1.74 10.78
C SER A 363 0.89 1.43 9.34
N TYR A 364 -0.24 1.97 8.85
CA TYR A 364 -0.64 1.75 7.47
C TYR A 364 0.27 2.48 6.47
N GLY A 365 0.65 3.72 6.80
CA GLY A 365 1.55 4.50 5.95
C GLY A 365 2.93 3.86 5.81
N THR A 366 3.48 3.35 6.93
CA THR A 366 4.75 2.61 6.93
C THR A 366 4.62 1.29 6.16
N GLY A 367 3.52 0.57 6.29
CA GLY A 367 3.25 -0.64 5.53
C GLY A 367 3.27 -0.39 4.02
N TYR A 368 2.56 0.63 3.54
CA TYR A 368 2.59 1.04 2.13
C TYR A 368 3.98 1.44 1.65
N ALA A 369 4.69 2.25 2.45
CA ALA A 369 6.02 2.72 2.09
C ALA A 369 7.03 1.57 1.99
N LEU A 370 7.00 0.62 2.93
CA LEU A 370 7.88 -0.55 2.91
C LEU A 370 7.61 -1.46 1.71
N MET A 371 6.35 -1.73 1.38
CA MET A 371 6.00 -2.50 0.17
C MET A 371 6.53 -1.81 -1.10
N ALA A 372 6.40 -0.49 -1.19
CA ALA A 372 6.90 0.28 -2.31
C ALA A 372 8.43 0.31 -2.37
N LEU A 373 9.13 0.50 -1.23
CA LEU A 373 10.60 0.49 -1.16
C LEU A 373 11.18 -0.90 -1.45
N ALA A 374 10.51 -1.97 -1.01
CA ALA A 374 10.92 -3.34 -1.33
C ALA A 374 10.89 -3.57 -2.85
N TRP A 375 9.82 -3.14 -3.52
CA TRP A 375 9.77 -3.17 -4.99
C TRP A 375 10.87 -2.30 -5.62
N CYS A 376 11.11 -1.08 -5.09
CA CYS A 376 12.18 -0.22 -5.60
C CYS A 376 13.54 -0.90 -5.50
N ARG A 377 13.84 -1.54 -4.37
CA ARG A 377 15.09 -2.29 -4.16
C ARG A 377 15.27 -3.39 -5.21
N GLU A 378 14.20 -4.16 -5.45
CA GLU A 378 14.22 -5.24 -6.45
C GLU A 378 14.41 -4.71 -7.88
N ALA A 379 13.67 -3.65 -8.25
CA ALA A 379 13.70 -3.08 -9.60
C ALA A 379 15.02 -2.36 -9.91
N ILE A 380 15.65 -1.73 -8.91
CA ILE A 380 16.96 -1.05 -9.09
C ILE A 380 18.11 -2.06 -9.15
N ALA A 381 18.00 -3.20 -8.44
CA ALA A 381 19.03 -4.23 -8.42
C ALA A 381 19.06 -5.09 -9.69
N LYS A 382 18.00 -5.08 -10.50
CA LYS A 382 17.99 -5.79 -11.79
C LYS A 382 18.79 -5.02 -12.80
N PRO A 383 19.69 -5.69 -13.54
CA PRO A 383 20.57 -5.06 -14.55
C PRO A 383 19.77 -4.57 -15.77
#